data_cef5b742ad087a37ae3deecd2952ba64
#
_entry.id   cef5b742ad087a37ae3deecd2952ba64
#
_cell.length_a   1.000
_cell.length_b   1.000
_cell.length_c   1.000
_cell.angle_alpha   90.00
_cell.angle_beta   90.00
_cell.angle_gamma   90.00
#
_symmetry.space_group_name_H-M   'P 1'
#
loop_
_entity.id
_entity.type
_entity.pdbx_description
1 polymer ?
#
loop_
_entity_poly.entity_id
_entity_poly.type
_entity_poly.pdbx_seq_one_letter_code
_entity_poly.pdbx_strand_id
1 'polypeptide(L)'
;MTVRIGLILLLAMVSVSSTSLVVRSVATVPALVLAFWRMFTASGMLWSYSVIRPAGKLSPINKKRIIFAGIFLGCHFACFFLGIRNTSIANATLLGCVAPIFTVIISIFQKKKINKMTYVGLIIAIVGGGIVQSGDISLNSANLFGNSIALLSALFLAITFVLAEEIRQETANVVYGRSLFFVASITVLFIAATAGDSILNFKPGDIPWFLFLGLVPSIFGHNLLNYAVKYITPTAVSSVPLGEPIIASLFGLLLFGEAIPFGALLGGPVVLIGVYIIIKHQAVSADD
;
A
#
# COMPACT_ATOMS: atom_id res chain seq x y z
N MET A 1 3.97 -19.40 -10.32
CA MET A 1 4.66 -18.21 -9.72
C MET A 1 6.12 -18.56 -9.51
N THR A 2 7.04 -17.74 -9.99
CA THR A 2 8.48 -17.96 -9.77
C THR A 2 8.84 -17.65 -8.31
N VAL A 3 9.82 -18.39 -7.74
CA VAL A 3 10.36 -18.13 -6.39
C VAL A 3 10.76 -16.67 -6.21
N ARG A 4 11.31 -16.07 -7.28
CA ARG A 4 11.69 -14.66 -7.31
C ARG A 4 10.53 -13.70 -6.99
N ILE A 5 9.36 -13.89 -7.59
CA ILE A 5 8.18 -13.04 -7.32
C ILE A 5 7.71 -13.23 -5.87
N GLY A 6 7.73 -14.47 -5.35
CA GLY A 6 7.40 -14.73 -3.95
C GLY A 6 8.29 -13.98 -2.97
N LEU A 7 9.61 -14.00 -3.18
CA LEU A 7 10.58 -13.27 -2.35
C LEU A 7 10.39 -11.74 -2.44
N ILE A 8 10.10 -11.22 -3.63
CA ILE A 8 9.80 -9.79 -3.83
C ILE A 8 8.54 -9.38 -3.07
N LEU A 9 7.48 -10.20 -3.12
CA LEU A 9 6.24 -9.91 -2.40
C LEU A 9 6.43 -9.99 -0.88
N LEU A 10 7.22 -10.95 -0.39
CA LEU A 10 7.56 -11.06 1.03
C LEU A 10 8.34 -9.82 1.50
N LEU A 11 9.37 -9.40 0.76
CA LEU A 11 10.12 -8.19 1.06
C LEU A 11 9.23 -6.95 1.03
N ALA A 12 8.34 -6.86 0.04
CA ALA A 12 7.40 -5.76 -0.07
C ALA A 12 6.44 -5.72 1.14
N MET A 13 5.89 -6.87 1.55
CA MET A 13 5.01 -6.99 2.72
C MET A 13 5.71 -6.51 4.00
N VAL A 14 6.90 -7.03 4.28
CA VAL A 14 7.69 -6.59 5.45
C VAL A 14 7.96 -5.09 5.42
N SER A 15 8.31 -4.57 4.23
CA SER A 15 8.63 -3.14 4.07
C SER A 15 7.41 -2.24 4.27
N VAL A 16 6.25 -2.56 3.68
CA VAL A 16 5.04 -1.72 3.86
C VAL A 16 4.55 -1.74 5.30
N SER A 17 4.70 -2.87 6.00
CA SER A 17 4.30 -3.03 7.41
C SER A 17 5.05 -2.11 8.38
N SER A 18 6.20 -1.56 7.97
CA SER A 18 6.93 -0.57 8.78
C SER A 18 6.26 0.82 8.80
N THR A 19 5.29 1.08 7.93
CA THR A 19 4.63 2.39 7.81
C THR A 19 3.87 2.78 9.09
N SER A 20 3.05 1.88 9.60
CA SER A 20 2.21 2.12 10.77
C SER A 20 3.03 2.43 12.02
N LEU A 21 4.18 1.76 12.18
CA LEU A 21 5.13 2.03 13.27
C LEU A 21 5.67 3.46 13.22
N VAL A 22 6.12 3.91 12.05
CA VAL A 22 6.67 5.28 11.90
C VAL A 22 5.58 6.32 12.11
N VAL A 23 4.39 6.14 11.52
CA VAL A 23 3.27 7.09 11.70
C VAL A 23 2.87 7.20 13.17
N ARG A 24 2.94 6.11 13.93
CA ARG A 24 2.72 6.11 15.38
C ARG A 24 3.84 6.82 16.14
N SER A 25 5.10 6.54 15.80
CA SER A 25 6.27 7.08 16.50
C SER A 25 6.51 8.57 16.25
N VAL A 26 6.16 9.08 15.06
CA VAL A 26 6.34 10.48 14.65
C VAL A 26 5.01 11.25 14.78
N ALA A 27 4.43 11.21 15.99
CA ALA A 27 3.11 11.80 16.25
C ALA A 27 3.07 13.33 16.14
N THR A 28 4.21 13.99 16.27
CA THR A 28 4.35 15.47 16.23
C THR A 28 4.24 16.06 14.83
N VAL A 29 4.49 15.25 13.79
CA VAL A 29 4.37 15.70 12.39
C VAL A 29 2.95 15.45 11.89
N PRO A 30 2.28 16.41 11.23
CA PRO A 30 0.95 16.22 10.65
C PRO A 30 0.93 15.05 9.65
N ALA A 31 -0.19 14.32 9.60
CA ALA A 31 -0.34 13.14 8.75
C ALA A 31 -0.04 13.41 7.26
N LEU A 32 -0.57 14.51 6.73
CA LEU A 32 -0.37 14.89 5.33
C LEU A 32 1.08 15.31 5.04
N VAL A 33 1.77 15.88 6.01
CA VAL A 33 3.19 16.24 5.90
C VAL A 33 4.04 14.95 5.78
N LEU A 34 3.78 13.95 6.64
CA LEU A 34 4.43 12.63 6.54
C LEU A 34 4.17 11.97 5.18
N ALA A 35 2.91 11.98 4.72
CA ALA A 35 2.53 11.40 3.43
C ALA A 35 3.22 12.11 2.25
N PHE A 36 3.29 13.47 2.28
CA PHE A 36 4.01 14.25 1.27
C PHE A 36 5.49 13.87 1.20
N TRP A 37 6.21 13.98 2.32
CA TRP A 37 7.65 13.72 2.36
C TRP A 37 7.99 12.27 2.02
N ARG A 38 7.16 11.31 2.42
CA ARG A 38 7.30 9.92 2.01
C ARG A 38 7.33 9.79 0.48
N MET A 39 6.37 10.37 -0.22
CA MET A 39 6.27 10.27 -1.68
C MET A 39 7.37 11.09 -2.38
N PHE A 40 7.64 12.28 -1.88
CA PHE A 40 8.65 13.17 -2.45
C PHE A 40 10.06 12.58 -2.36
N THR A 41 10.45 12.05 -1.21
CA THR A 41 11.76 11.41 -1.01
C THR A 41 11.90 10.13 -1.83
N ALA A 42 10.84 9.28 -1.91
CA ALA A 42 10.83 8.11 -2.78
C ALA A 42 11.03 8.47 -4.26
N SER A 43 10.32 9.50 -4.72
CA SER A 43 10.48 10.02 -6.08
C SER A 43 11.90 10.52 -6.32
N GLY A 44 12.43 11.35 -5.42
CA GLY A 44 13.77 11.90 -5.51
C GLY A 44 14.86 10.83 -5.59
N MET A 45 14.78 9.80 -4.74
CA MET A 45 15.72 8.67 -4.77
C MET A 45 15.67 7.91 -6.10
N LEU A 46 14.47 7.65 -6.65
CA LEU A 46 14.32 6.96 -7.93
C LEU A 46 14.75 7.83 -9.12
N TRP A 47 14.57 9.15 -9.04
CA TRP A 47 15.12 10.09 -10.03
C TRP A 47 16.63 10.10 -9.99
N SER A 48 17.25 10.20 -8.83
CA SER A 48 18.71 10.13 -8.64
C SER A 48 19.29 8.82 -9.20
N TYR A 49 18.64 7.68 -8.89
CA TYR A 49 19.00 6.39 -9.46
C TYR A 49 18.92 6.38 -11.00
N SER A 50 17.90 7.03 -11.57
CA SER A 50 17.69 7.09 -13.02
C SER A 50 18.73 7.97 -13.76
N VAL A 51 19.37 8.91 -13.06
CA VAL A 51 20.50 9.69 -13.62
C VAL A 51 21.73 8.80 -13.75
N ILE A 52 21.98 7.96 -12.74
CA ILE A 52 23.14 7.05 -12.72
C ILE A 52 22.91 5.86 -13.67
N ARG A 53 21.69 5.34 -13.73
CA ARG A 53 21.31 4.21 -14.60
C ARG A 53 20.08 4.59 -15.43
N PRO A 54 20.27 5.06 -16.66
CA PRO A 54 19.16 5.44 -17.54
C PRO A 54 18.16 4.30 -17.72
N ALA A 55 16.89 4.53 -17.34
CA ALA A 55 15.85 3.51 -17.29
C ALA A 55 14.78 3.68 -18.39
N GLY A 56 15.02 4.52 -19.37
CA GLY A 56 14.06 4.81 -20.45
C GLY A 56 13.12 5.98 -20.18
N LYS A 57 12.10 6.12 -21.01
CA LYS A 57 11.11 7.21 -20.96
C LYS A 57 9.69 6.63 -20.95
N LEU A 58 8.72 7.42 -20.48
CA LEU A 58 7.29 7.11 -20.59
C LEU A 58 6.82 7.31 -22.03
N SER A 59 5.99 6.39 -22.52
CA SER A 59 5.24 6.58 -23.75
C SER A 59 4.18 7.71 -23.59
N PRO A 60 3.76 8.40 -24.68
CA PRO A 60 2.77 9.48 -24.59
C PRO A 60 1.46 9.06 -23.90
N ILE A 61 0.96 7.85 -24.18
CA ILE A 61 -0.24 7.32 -23.56
C ILE A 61 -0.04 7.06 -22.06
N ASN A 62 1.10 6.51 -21.68
CA ASN A 62 1.41 6.22 -20.28
C ASN A 62 1.69 7.49 -19.45
N LYS A 63 2.07 8.61 -20.08
CA LYS A 63 2.15 9.92 -19.39
C LYS A 63 0.81 10.35 -18.79
N LYS A 64 -0.30 10.20 -19.54
CA LYS A 64 -1.64 10.52 -19.03
C LYS A 64 -2.08 9.54 -17.95
N ARG A 65 -1.90 8.23 -18.21
CA ARG A 65 -2.29 7.17 -17.25
C ARG A 65 -1.56 7.29 -15.92
N ILE A 66 -0.28 7.67 -15.94
CA ILE A 66 0.52 7.79 -14.70
C ILE A 66 0.11 9.00 -13.87
N ILE A 67 -0.41 10.07 -14.50
CA ILE A 67 -0.98 11.21 -13.78
C ILE A 67 -2.18 10.74 -12.97
N PHE A 68 -3.12 10.01 -13.59
CA PHE A 68 -4.27 9.45 -12.87
C PHE A 68 -3.83 8.48 -11.77
N ALA A 69 -2.94 7.54 -12.08
CA ALA A 69 -2.43 6.59 -11.09
C ALA A 69 -1.75 7.30 -9.90
N GLY A 70 -0.99 8.36 -10.16
CA GLY A 70 -0.33 9.16 -9.12
C GLY A 70 -1.31 9.97 -8.28
N ILE A 71 -2.36 10.53 -8.89
CA ILE A 71 -3.44 11.21 -8.16
C ILE A 71 -4.12 10.21 -7.21
N PHE A 72 -4.52 9.03 -7.70
CA PHE A 72 -5.14 8.02 -6.84
C PHE A 72 -4.21 7.52 -5.76
N LEU A 73 -2.91 7.34 -6.04
CA LEU A 73 -1.94 6.97 -5.02
C LEU A 73 -1.76 8.08 -3.97
N GLY A 74 -1.73 9.35 -4.39
CA GLY A 74 -1.69 10.49 -3.47
C GLY A 74 -2.91 10.55 -2.57
N CYS A 75 -4.11 10.38 -3.14
CA CYS A 75 -5.36 10.28 -2.38
C CYS A 75 -5.35 9.08 -1.42
N HIS A 76 -4.84 7.91 -1.87
CA HIS A 76 -4.67 6.75 -1.00
C HIS A 76 -3.87 7.09 0.24
N PHE A 77 -2.65 7.65 0.07
CA PHE A 77 -1.80 7.95 1.22
C PHE A 77 -2.34 9.07 2.11
N ALA A 78 -2.95 10.10 1.52
CA ALA A 78 -3.62 11.13 2.30
C ALA A 78 -4.74 10.53 3.17
N CYS A 79 -5.63 9.74 2.57
CA CYS A 79 -6.72 9.09 3.29
C CYS A 79 -6.22 8.07 4.31
N PHE A 80 -5.22 7.26 3.99
CA PHE A 80 -4.69 6.24 4.90
C PHE A 80 -4.01 6.87 6.13
N PHE A 81 -3.17 7.88 5.95
CA PHE A 81 -2.49 8.56 7.05
C PHE A 81 -3.46 9.35 7.93
N LEU A 82 -4.43 10.03 7.33
CA LEU A 82 -5.52 10.65 8.09
C LEU A 82 -6.37 9.60 8.81
N GLY A 83 -6.64 8.46 8.19
CA GLY A 83 -7.34 7.33 8.80
C GLY A 83 -6.63 6.88 10.08
N ILE A 84 -5.31 6.60 10.03
CA ILE A 84 -4.52 6.20 11.20
C ILE A 84 -4.59 7.25 12.34
N ARG A 85 -4.75 8.53 12.02
CA ARG A 85 -4.85 9.60 13.03
C ARG A 85 -6.25 9.79 13.61
N ASN A 86 -7.28 9.32 12.91
CA ASN A 86 -8.68 9.56 13.25
C ASN A 86 -9.47 8.30 13.64
N THR A 87 -8.81 7.13 13.70
CA THR A 87 -9.38 5.88 14.23
C THR A 87 -8.29 5.04 14.88
N SER A 88 -8.62 3.85 15.39
CA SER A 88 -7.59 2.92 15.87
C SER A 88 -6.69 2.47 14.71
N ILE A 89 -5.41 2.22 15.01
CA ILE A 89 -4.46 1.69 14.01
C ILE A 89 -5.00 0.39 13.42
N ALA A 90 -5.61 -0.45 14.26
CA ALA A 90 -6.25 -1.70 13.87
C ALA A 90 -7.34 -1.48 12.82
N ASN A 91 -8.28 -0.57 13.07
CA ASN A 91 -9.34 -0.25 12.12
C ASN A 91 -8.77 0.33 10.81
N ALA A 92 -7.87 1.33 10.91
CA ALA A 92 -7.28 1.97 9.74
C ALA A 92 -6.52 0.95 8.87
N THR A 93 -5.73 0.06 9.48
CA THR A 93 -4.95 -0.95 8.76
C THR A 93 -5.87 -2.00 8.15
N LEU A 94 -6.85 -2.54 8.89
CA LEU A 94 -7.78 -3.52 8.35
C LEU A 94 -8.56 -2.95 7.15
N LEU A 95 -9.15 -1.77 7.31
CA LEU A 95 -9.95 -1.14 6.26
C LEU A 95 -9.09 -0.67 5.08
N GLY A 96 -7.88 -0.19 5.33
CA GLY A 96 -6.92 0.20 4.28
C GLY A 96 -6.40 -0.99 3.46
N CYS A 97 -6.35 -2.18 4.05
CA CYS A 97 -5.87 -3.40 3.39
C CYS A 97 -6.94 -4.16 2.59
N VAL A 98 -8.22 -3.73 2.58
CA VAL A 98 -9.27 -4.40 1.78
C VAL A 98 -9.26 -4.02 0.30
N ALA A 99 -8.22 -3.39 -0.21
CA ALA A 99 -8.04 -3.07 -1.63
C ALA A 99 -8.32 -4.26 -2.59
N PRO A 100 -8.02 -5.53 -2.27
CA PRO A 100 -8.35 -6.64 -3.16
C PRO A 100 -9.86 -6.83 -3.39
N ILE A 101 -10.73 -6.40 -2.48
CA ILE A 101 -12.18 -6.39 -2.72
C ILE A 101 -12.50 -5.45 -3.89
N PHE A 102 -11.95 -4.24 -3.85
CA PHE A 102 -12.18 -3.24 -4.90
C PHE A 102 -11.54 -3.64 -6.23
N THR A 103 -10.38 -4.28 -6.23
CA THR A 103 -9.77 -4.80 -7.48
C THR A 103 -10.63 -5.90 -8.09
N VAL A 104 -11.24 -6.78 -7.30
CA VAL A 104 -12.21 -7.78 -7.78
C VAL A 104 -13.44 -7.10 -8.37
N ILE A 105 -14.02 -6.13 -7.68
CA ILE A 105 -15.19 -5.37 -8.18
C ILE A 105 -14.85 -4.70 -9.51
N ILE A 106 -13.72 -3.99 -9.62
CA ILE A 106 -13.27 -3.36 -10.86
C ILE A 106 -13.08 -4.39 -11.97
N SER A 107 -12.47 -5.54 -11.67
CA SER A 107 -12.27 -6.63 -12.64
C SER A 107 -13.60 -7.19 -13.18
N ILE A 108 -14.62 -7.29 -12.32
CA ILE A 108 -15.97 -7.68 -12.75
C ILE A 108 -16.56 -6.64 -13.72
N PHE A 109 -16.46 -5.34 -13.42
CA PHE A 109 -16.89 -4.27 -14.32
C PHE A 109 -16.11 -4.27 -15.65
N GLN A 110 -14.84 -4.64 -15.62
CA GLN A 110 -14.02 -4.81 -16.82
C GLN A 110 -14.30 -6.13 -17.56
N LYS A 111 -15.26 -6.95 -17.08
CA LYS A 111 -15.62 -8.26 -17.66
C LYS A 111 -14.43 -9.25 -17.69
N LYS A 112 -13.42 -9.07 -16.83
CA LYS A 112 -12.31 -10.00 -16.70
C LYS A 112 -12.77 -11.29 -16.01
N LYS A 113 -12.29 -12.43 -16.49
CA LYS A 113 -12.54 -13.73 -15.84
C LYS A 113 -11.75 -13.80 -14.53
N ILE A 114 -12.42 -14.08 -13.43
CA ILE A 114 -11.83 -14.24 -12.11
C ILE A 114 -11.96 -15.70 -11.70
N ASN A 115 -10.86 -16.31 -11.26
CA ASN A 115 -10.87 -17.68 -10.78
C ASN A 115 -11.69 -17.77 -9.47
N LYS A 116 -12.52 -18.82 -9.34
CA LYS A 116 -13.33 -19.06 -8.14
C LYS A 116 -12.48 -19.13 -6.86
N MET A 117 -11.26 -19.68 -6.95
CA MET A 117 -10.34 -19.76 -5.82
C MET A 117 -9.86 -18.38 -5.34
N THR A 118 -9.91 -17.34 -6.18
CA THR A 118 -9.64 -15.96 -5.76
C THR A 118 -10.67 -15.47 -4.76
N TYR A 119 -11.95 -15.73 -5.01
CA TYR A 119 -13.01 -15.37 -4.05
C TYR A 119 -12.86 -16.13 -2.72
N VAL A 120 -12.54 -17.42 -2.79
CA VAL A 120 -12.31 -18.26 -1.61
C VAL A 120 -11.12 -17.72 -0.80
N GLY A 121 -9.99 -17.47 -1.45
CA GLY A 121 -8.80 -16.91 -0.81
C GLY A 121 -9.06 -15.52 -0.21
N LEU A 122 -9.84 -14.68 -0.91
CA LEU A 122 -10.19 -13.34 -0.44
C LEU A 122 -11.06 -13.40 0.83
N ILE A 123 -12.07 -14.25 0.86
CA ILE A 123 -12.92 -14.45 2.05
C ILE A 123 -12.07 -14.93 3.23
N ILE A 124 -11.22 -15.95 3.02
CA ILE A 124 -10.33 -16.49 4.04
C ILE A 124 -9.39 -15.39 4.57
N ALA A 125 -8.76 -14.60 3.68
CA ALA A 125 -7.83 -13.56 4.09
C ALA A 125 -8.52 -12.43 4.88
N ILE A 126 -9.74 -12.03 4.50
CA ILE A 126 -10.52 -11.00 5.21
C ILE A 126 -10.97 -11.50 6.58
N VAL A 127 -11.47 -12.74 6.66
CA VAL A 127 -11.86 -13.35 7.95
C VAL A 127 -10.64 -13.44 8.87
N GLY A 128 -9.50 -13.91 8.33
CA GLY A 128 -8.24 -13.95 9.08
C GLY A 128 -7.81 -12.57 9.58
N GLY A 129 -7.89 -11.54 8.73
CA GLY A 129 -7.62 -10.15 9.11
C GLY A 129 -8.53 -9.63 10.22
N GLY A 130 -9.82 -9.96 10.17
CA GLY A 130 -10.78 -9.68 11.23
C GLY A 130 -10.43 -10.36 12.57
N ILE A 131 -9.96 -11.62 12.52
CA ILE A 131 -9.48 -12.33 13.72
C ILE A 131 -8.22 -11.68 14.28
N VAL A 132 -7.24 -11.33 13.44
CA VAL A 132 -6.01 -10.64 13.88
C VAL A 132 -6.32 -9.36 14.64
N GLN A 133 -7.31 -8.61 14.19
CA GLN A 133 -7.66 -7.30 14.73
C GLN A 133 -8.78 -7.35 15.77
N SER A 134 -9.33 -8.53 16.11
CA SER A 134 -10.55 -8.66 16.93
C SER A 134 -10.43 -8.06 18.34
N GLY A 135 -9.22 -8.00 18.90
CA GLY A 135 -8.97 -7.37 20.20
C GLY A 135 -8.99 -5.84 20.20
N ASP A 136 -8.77 -5.22 19.03
CA ASP A 136 -8.52 -3.78 18.87
C ASP A 136 -9.57 -3.06 18.01
N ILE A 137 -10.50 -3.81 17.42
CA ILE A 137 -11.57 -3.22 16.59
C ILE A 137 -12.52 -2.43 17.48
N SER A 138 -12.64 -1.14 17.21
CA SER A 138 -13.62 -0.26 17.84
C SER A 138 -14.65 0.21 16.81
N LEU A 139 -15.92 -0.13 17.06
CA LEU A 139 -17.07 0.32 16.26
C LEU A 139 -17.70 1.60 16.82
N ASN A 140 -16.98 2.33 17.66
CA ASN A 140 -17.49 3.58 18.21
C ASN A 140 -17.76 4.60 17.09
N SER A 141 -18.90 5.30 17.18
CA SER A 141 -19.30 6.37 16.25
C SER A 141 -18.24 7.50 16.15
N ALA A 142 -17.47 7.75 17.21
CA ALA A 142 -16.37 8.70 17.19
C ALA A 142 -15.28 8.38 16.15
N ASN A 143 -15.15 7.12 15.74
CA ASN A 143 -14.16 6.65 14.78
C ASN A 143 -14.70 6.56 13.33
N LEU A 144 -15.99 6.92 13.12
CA LEU A 144 -16.65 6.73 11.81
C LEU A 144 -15.94 7.46 10.68
N PHE A 145 -15.51 8.70 10.91
CA PHE A 145 -14.76 9.47 9.90
C PHE A 145 -13.45 8.77 9.52
N GLY A 146 -12.62 8.40 10.53
CA GLY A 146 -11.35 7.70 10.31
C GLY A 146 -11.54 6.37 9.60
N ASN A 147 -12.55 5.59 9.97
CA ASN A 147 -12.88 4.32 9.31
C ASN A 147 -13.29 4.52 7.85
N SER A 148 -14.12 5.53 7.58
CA SER A 148 -14.60 5.81 6.21
C SER A 148 -13.48 6.24 5.28
N ILE A 149 -12.58 7.12 5.73
CA ILE A 149 -11.43 7.54 4.90
C ILE A 149 -10.39 6.42 4.74
N ALA A 150 -10.20 5.55 5.75
CA ALA A 150 -9.35 4.37 5.63
C ALA A 150 -9.91 3.40 4.57
N LEU A 151 -11.21 3.16 4.55
CA LEU A 151 -11.86 2.34 3.51
C LEU A 151 -11.73 3.00 2.13
N LEU A 152 -11.92 4.32 2.04
CA LEU A 152 -11.74 5.07 0.80
C LEU A 152 -10.30 4.98 0.28
N SER A 153 -9.31 4.95 1.19
CA SER A 153 -7.91 4.74 0.81
C SER A 153 -7.69 3.41 0.08
N ALA A 154 -8.37 2.34 0.52
CA ALA A 154 -8.29 1.03 -0.13
C ALA A 154 -8.84 1.04 -1.56
N LEU A 155 -9.93 1.79 -1.82
CA LEU A 155 -10.46 2.00 -3.17
C LEU A 155 -9.44 2.71 -4.07
N PHE A 156 -8.82 3.78 -3.58
CA PHE A 156 -7.82 4.52 -4.36
C PHE A 156 -6.57 3.67 -4.65
N LEU A 157 -6.14 2.83 -3.72
CA LEU A 157 -5.06 1.89 -3.93
C LEU A 157 -5.41 0.84 -4.99
N ALA A 158 -6.63 0.31 -4.95
CA ALA A 158 -7.12 -0.65 -5.95
C ALA A 158 -7.09 -0.06 -7.36
N ILE A 159 -7.60 1.16 -7.54
CA ILE A 159 -7.55 1.88 -8.83
C ILE A 159 -6.09 2.07 -9.28
N THR A 160 -5.20 2.44 -8.36
CA THR A 160 -3.77 2.60 -8.67
C THR A 160 -3.17 1.30 -9.21
N PHE A 161 -3.43 0.14 -8.58
CA PHE A 161 -2.89 -1.15 -9.06
C PHE A 161 -3.50 -1.58 -10.39
N VAL A 162 -4.80 -1.31 -10.62
CA VAL A 162 -5.44 -1.60 -11.92
C VAL A 162 -4.80 -0.77 -13.04
N LEU A 163 -4.55 0.52 -12.81
CA LEU A 163 -3.83 1.37 -13.77
C LEU A 163 -2.36 0.93 -13.93
N ALA A 164 -1.74 0.49 -12.84
CA ALA A 164 -0.37 -0.01 -12.87
C ALA A 164 -0.23 -1.25 -13.75
N GLU A 165 -1.20 -2.18 -13.76
CA GLU A 165 -1.19 -3.38 -14.61
C GLU A 165 -0.95 -3.02 -16.07
N GLU A 166 -1.68 -2.04 -16.60
CA GLU A 166 -1.55 -1.61 -17.99
C GLU A 166 -0.23 -0.85 -18.24
N ILE A 167 0.10 0.12 -17.38
CA ILE A 167 1.28 0.98 -17.56
C ILE A 167 2.56 0.15 -17.48
N ARG A 168 2.61 -0.83 -16.58
CA ARG A 168 3.79 -1.64 -16.30
C ARG A 168 4.13 -2.64 -17.41
N GLN A 169 3.20 -2.96 -18.32
CA GLN A 169 3.52 -3.82 -19.48
C GLN A 169 4.64 -3.21 -20.33
N GLU A 170 4.63 -1.90 -20.56
CA GLU A 170 5.56 -1.21 -21.44
C GLU A 170 6.57 -0.30 -20.71
N THR A 171 6.35 -0.03 -19.41
CA THR A 171 7.15 0.95 -18.66
C THR A 171 8.06 0.25 -17.64
N ALA A 172 9.35 0.58 -17.64
CA ALA A 172 10.31 0.10 -16.64
C ALA A 172 9.89 0.53 -15.22
N ASN A 173 10.12 -0.33 -14.20
CA ASN A 173 9.65 -0.09 -12.84
C ASN A 173 10.16 1.22 -12.24
N VAL A 174 11.43 1.54 -12.47
CA VAL A 174 12.04 2.78 -11.99
C VAL A 174 11.38 4.01 -12.59
N VAL A 175 11.10 3.97 -13.91
CA VAL A 175 10.43 5.08 -14.63
C VAL A 175 8.99 5.25 -14.14
N TYR A 176 8.28 4.15 -13.93
CA TYR A 176 6.95 4.16 -13.36
C TYR A 176 6.98 4.74 -11.94
N GLY A 177 7.80 4.17 -11.04
CA GLY A 177 7.85 4.55 -9.63
C GLY A 177 8.22 6.02 -9.42
N ARG A 178 9.30 6.51 -10.09
CA ARG A 178 9.72 7.92 -9.95
C ARG A 178 8.61 8.90 -10.34
N SER A 179 7.90 8.61 -11.45
CA SER A 179 6.84 9.48 -11.95
C SER A 179 5.56 9.35 -11.12
N LEU A 180 5.20 8.14 -10.72
CA LEU A 180 4.06 7.85 -9.87
C LEU A 180 4.17 8.58 -8.53
N PHE A 181 5.31 8.42 -7.83
CA PHE A 181 5.53 9.05 -6.52
C PHE A 181 5.66 10.57 -6.63
N PHE A 182 6.19 11.08 -7.74
CA PHE A 182 6.20 12.52 -7.99
C PHE A 182 4.79 13.09 -8.07
N VAL A 183 3.93 12.53 -8.92
CA VAL A 183 2.54 12.98 -9.04
C VAL A 183 1.79 12.80 -7.72
N ALA A 184 2.00 11.67 -7.03
CA ALA A 184 1.40 11.44 -5.72
C ALA A 184 1.83 12.49 -4.69
N SER A 185 3.11 12.89 -4.66
CA SER A 185 3.58 13.96 -3.76
C SER A 185 2.92 15.31 -4.06
N ILE A 186 2.78 15.68 -5.34
CA ILE A 186 2.07 16.90 -5.73
C ILE A 186 0.59 16.85 -5.33
N THR A 187 -0.06 15.70 -5.48
CA THR A 187 -1.45 15.51 -5.05
C THR A 187 -1.58 15.70 -3.53
N VAL A 188 -0.69 15.09 -2.74
CA VAL A 188 -0.72 15.24 -1.28
C VAL A 188 -0.37 16.68 -0.87
N LEU A 189 0.58 17.34 -1.57
CA LEU A 189 0.88 18.76 -1.35
C LEU A 189 -0.37 19.63 -1.51
N PHE A 190 -1.13 19.38 -2.59
CA PHE A 190 -2.37 20.15 -2.82
C PHE A 190 -3.42 19.87 -1.74
N ILE A 191 -3.60 18.62 -1.33
CA ILE A 191 -4.52 18.25 -0.25
C ILE A 191 -4.07 18.90 1.08
N ALA A 192 -2.78 18.86 1.42
CA ALA A 192 -2.23 19.46 2.61
C ALA A 192 -2.45 21.00 2.63
N ALA A 193 -2.21 21.65 1.50
CA ALA A 193 -2.42 23.10 1.37
C ALA A 193 -3.90 23.49 1.57
N THR A 194 -4.83 22.71 1.02
CA THR A 194 -6.28 22.95 1.22
C THR A 194 -6.75 22.65 2.64
N ALA A 195 -6.06 21.73 3.35
CA ALA A 195 -6.30 21.46 4.77
C ALA A 195 -5.65 22.48 5.72
N GLY A 196 -4.85 23.42 5.20
CA GLY A 196 -4.11 24.40 6.01
C GLY A 196 -2.81 23.86 6.61
N ASP A 197 -2.37 22.67 6.24
CA ASP A 197 -1.10 22.08 6.69
C ASP A 197 0.08 22.63 5.87
N SER A 198 1.08 23.20 6.56
CA SER A 198 2.36 23.54 5.92
C SER A 198 3.25 22.29 5.84
N ILE A 199 3.72 21.95 4.63
CA ILE A 199 4.66 20.84 4.44
C ILE A 199 6.02 21.06 5.12
N LEU A 200 6.30 22.28 5.61
CA LEU A 200 7.48 22.63 6.39
C LEU A 200 7.25 22.51 7.91
N ASN A 201 6.07 22.08 8.34
CA ASN A 201 5.74 21.89 9.75
C ASN A 201 6.34 20.56 10.29
N PHE A 202 7.67 20.57 10.45
CA PHE A 202 8.45 19.46 11.03
C PHE A 202 9.77 20.00 11.63
N LYS A 203 10.43 19.17 12.44
CA LYS A 203 11.76 19.48 13.01
C LYS A 203 12.85 18.80 12.18
N PRO A 204 14.09 19.33 12.17
CA PRO A 204 15.21 18.68 11.48
C PRO A 204 15.43 17.21 11.88
N GLY A 205 15.14 16.86 13.13
CA GLY A 205 15.20 15.47 13.62
C GLY A 205 14.17 14.51 12.99
N ASP A 206 13.16 15.02 12.28
CA ASP A 206 12.15 14.21 11.60
C ASP A 206 12.60 13.76 10.19
N ILE A 207 13.63 14.41 9.62
CA ILE A 207 14.14 14.13 8.26
C ILE A 207 14.53 12.65 8.08
N PRO A 208 15.22 11.98 9.01
CA PRO A 208 15.53 10.55 8.87
C PRO A 208 14.29 9.69 8.67
N TRP A 209 13.16 10.02 9.31
CA TRP A 209 11.90 9.30 9.13
C TRP A 209 11.30 9.48 7.74
N PHE A 210 11.43 10.66 7.13
CA PHE A 210 11.01 10.89 5.75
C PHE A 210 11.83 10.06 4.77
N LEU A 211 13.16 10.01 4.97
CA LEU A 211 14.06 9.19 4.16
C LEU A 211 13.75 7.69 4.34
N PHE A 212 13.51 7.25 5.57
CA PHE A 212 13.11 5.88 5.86
C PHE A 212 11.79 5.52 5.17
N LEU A 213 10.75 6.37 5.31
CA LEU A 213 9.44 6.16 4.67
C LEU A 213 9.55 6.16 3.13
N GLY A 214 10.42 6.97 2.56
CA GLY A 214 10.71 6.98 1.14
C GLY A 214 11.42 5.71 0.66
N LEU A 215 12.42 5.26 1.40
CA LEU A 215 13.22 4.10 1.02
C LEU A 215 12.50 2.78 1.32
N VAL A 216 12.15 2.55 2.59
CA VAL A 216 11.68 1.23 3.03
C VAL A 216 10.25 0.96 2.55
N PRO A 217 9.19 1.59 3.08
CA PRO A 217 7.85 1.21 2.65
C PRO A 217 7.46 1.71 1.26
N SER A 218 8.17 2.70 0.68
CA SER A 218 7.83 3.16 -0.66
C SER A 218 8.65 2.45 -1.74
N ILE A 219 9.99 2.44 -1.68
CA ILE A 219 10.82 1.80 -2.72
C ILE A 219 10.84 0.29 -2.53
N PHE A 220 11.18 -0.23 -1.35
CA PHE A 220 11.18 -1.67 -1.09
C PHE A 220 9.79 -2.25 -0.79
N GLY A 221 8.80 -1.40 -0.52
CA GLY A 221 7.41 -1.79 -0.39
C GLY A 221 6.63 -1.58 -1.69
N HIS A 222 5.93 -0.44 -1.80
CA HIS A 222 5.00 -0.17 -2.90
C HIS A 222 5.60 -0.27 -4.31
N ASN A 223 6.86 0.15 -4.51
CA ASN A 223 7.48 0.04 -5.83
C ASN A 223 7.82 -1.41 -6.21
N LEU A 224 8.06 -2.31 -5.24
CA LEU A 224 8.17 -3.74 -5.49
C LEU A 224 6.81 -4.39 -5.74
N LEU A 225 5.73 -3.94 -5.08
CA LEU A 225 4.37 -4.33 -5.45
C LEU A 225 4.05 -3.91 -6.90
N ASN A 226 4.39 -2.69 -7.27
CA ASN A 226 4.27 -2.20 -8.64
C ASN A 226 5.16 -2.96 -9.65
N TYR A 227 6.28 -3.53 -9.20
CA TYR A 227 7.06 -4.44 -10.02
C TYR A 227 6.30 -5.74 -10.25
N ALA A 228 5.69 -6.30 -9.22
CA ALA A 228 4.99 -7.57 -9.28
C ALA A 228 3.72 -7.53 -10.14
N VAL A 229 3.03 -6.36 -10.21
CA VAL A 229 1.78 -6.21 -10.98
C VAL A 229 1.96 -6.44 -12.49
N LYS A 230 3.19 -6.44 -12.99
CA LYS A 230 3.51 -6.86 -14.37
C LYS A 230 3.36 -8.37 -14.59
N TYR A 231 3.46 -9.17 -13.52
CA TYR A 231 3.56 -10.64 -13.59
C TYR A 231 2.38 -11.35 -12.95
N ILE A 232 1.65 -10.66 -12.08
CA ILE A 232 0.46 -11.18 -11.39
C ILE A 232 -0.61 -10.10 -11.35
N THR A 233 -1.87 -10.52 -11.16
CA THR A 233 -3.01 -9.60 -11.23
C THR A 233 -3.00 -8.53 -10.12
N PRO A 234 -3.68 -7.38 -10.33
CA PRO A 234 -3.86 -6.35 -9.31
C PRO A 234 -4.45 -6.90 -8.00
N THR A 235 -5.37 -7.87 -8.08
CA THR A 235 -5.97 -8.50 -6.90
C THR A 235 -4.94 -9.28 -6.10
N ALA A 236 -4.05 -10.04 -6.77
CA ALA A 236 -2.99 -10.76 -6.08
C ALA A 236 -1.98 -9.81 -5.42
N VAL A 237 -1.58 -8.74 -6.12
CA VAL A 237 -0.65 -7.74 -5.56
C VAL A 237 -1.27 -7.00 -4.37
N SER A 238 -2.52 -6.56 -4.51
CA SER A 238 -3.22 -5.81 -3.45
C SER A 238 -3.58 -6.67 -2.23
N SER A 239 -3.57 -8.01 -2.35
CA SER A 239 -3.78 -8.91 -1.21
C SER A 239 -2.56 -9.03 -0.29
N VAL A 240 -1.37 -8.69 -0.76
CA VAL A 240 -0.13 -8.82 0.03
C VAL A 240 -0.16 -7.97 1.32
N PRO A 241 -0.61 -6.71 1.31
CA PRO A 241 -0.74 -5.90 2.53
C PRO A 241 -1.71 -6.45 3.58
N LEU A 242 -2.59 -7.42 3.25
CA LEU A 242 -3.41 -8.10 4.28
C LEU A 242 -2.55 -8.80 5.34
N GLY A 243 -1.30 -9.12 5.02
CA GLY A 243 -0.31 -9.63 5.98
C GLY A 243 0.32 -8.55 6.89
N GLU A 244 0.07 -7.27 6.65
CA GLU A 244 0.67 -6.16 7.41
C GLU A 244 0.45 -6.27 8.94
N PRO A 245 -0.76 -6.58 9.45
CA PRO A 245 -0.97 -6.67 10.89
C PRO A 245 -0.12 -7.75 11.57
N ILE A 246 0.20 -8.84 10.86
CA ILE A 246 1.03 -9.93 11.38
C ILE A 246 2.47 -9.45 11.56
N ILE A 247 3.01 -8.82 10.50
CA ILE A 247 4.38 -8.28 10.53
C ILE A 247 4.49 -7.13 11.53
N ALA A 248 3.47 -6.26 11.62
CA ALA A 248 3.41 -5.19 12.61
C ALA A 248 3.45 -5.74 14.06
N SER A 249 2.74 -6.85 14.34
CA SER A 249 2.78 -7.53 15.65
C SER A 249 4.18 -8.10 15.95
N LEU A 250 4.86 -8.68 14.94
CA LEU A 250 6.24 -9.14 15.09
C LEU A 250 7.21 -7.99 15.36
N PHE A 251 7.06 -6.86 14.69
CA PHE A 251 7.85 -5.66 14.96
C PHE A 251 7.57 -5.09 16.35
N GLY A 252 6.31 -5.12 16.82
CA GLY A 252 5.92 -4.74 18.17
C GLY A 252 6.68 -5.57 19.22
N LEU A 253 6.73 -6.89 19.03
CA LEU A 253 7.50 -7.78 19.90
C LEU A 253 9.01 -7.48 19.85
N LEU A 254 9.59 -7.39 18.65
CA LEU A 254 11.05 -7.28 18.48
C LEU A 254 11.61 -5.91 18.89
N LEU A 255 10.85 -4.84 18.66
CA LEU A 255 11.34 -3.46 18.89
C LEU A 255 10.89 -2.88 20.23
N PHE A 256 9.72 -3.31 20.73
CA PHE A 256 9.12 -2.72 21.93
C PHE A 256 8.90 -3.75 23.05
N GLY A 257 9.17 -5.05 22.82
CA GLY A 257 8.91 -6.12 23.79
C GLY A 257 7.42 -6.38 24.04
N GLU A 258 6.54 -5.92 23.16
CA GLU A 258 5.09 -6.10 23.24
C GLU A 258 4.74 -7.57 22.96
N ALA A 259 3.84 -8.18 23.76
CA ALA A 259 3.38 -9.53 23.49
C ALA A 259 2.58 -9.58 22.18
N ILE A 260 2.79 -10.65 21.39
CA ILE A 260 1.98 -10.87 20.17
C ILE A 260 0.52 -11.09 20.58
N PRO A 261 -0.43 -10.30 20.07
CA PRO A 261 -1.84 -10.48 20.39
C PRO A 261 -2.34 -11.89 20.01
N PHE A 262 -3.19 -12.48 20.85
CA PHE A 262 -3.74 -13.83 20.58
C PHE A 262 -4.47 -13.90 19.23
N GLY A 263 -5.17 -12.83 18.84
CA GLY A 263 -5.77 -12.70 17.52
C GLY A 263 -4.77 -12.82 16.37
N ALA A 264 -3.55 -12.27 16.53
CA ALA A 264 -2.50 -12.36 15.52
C ALA A 264 -1.94 -13.79 15.40
N LEU A 265 -1.86 -14.54 16.51
CA LEU A 265 -1.44 -15.95 16.49
C LEU A 265 -2.46 -16.84 15.76
N LEU A 266 -3.75 -16.60 15.95
CA LEU A 266 -4.81 -17.40 15.31
C LEU A 266 -5.12 -16.93 13.88
N GLY A 267 -5.31 -15.63 13.69
CA GLY A 267 -5.73 -15.04 12.44
C GLY A 267 -4.59 -14.95 11.41
N GLY A 268 -3.35 -14.80 11.89
CA GLY A 268 -2.17 -14.69 11.04
C GLY A 268 -2.02 -15.82 10.02
N PRO A 269 -1.99 -17.09 10.44
CA PRO A 269 -1.94 -18.23 9.52
C PRO A 269 -3.12 -18.24 8.53
N VAL A 270 -4.33 -17.86 8.98
CA VAL A 270 -5.53 -17.79 8.13
C VAL A 270 -5.35 -16.74 7.02
N VAL A 271 -4.87 -15.54 7.37
CA VAL A 271 -4.54 -14.49 6.38
C VAL A 271 -3.53 -15.01 5.35
N LEU A 272 -2.43 -15.61 5.81
CA LEU A 272 -1.37 -16.10 4.92
C LEU A 272 -1.85 -17.19 3.98
N ILE A 273 -2.72 -18.10 4.44
CA ILE A 273 -3.36 -19.13 3.60
C ILE A 273 -4.24 -18.45 2.55
N GLY A 274 -5.08 -17.49 2.93
CA GLY A 274 -5.93 -16.75 1.99
C GLY A 274 -5.13 -16.04 0.91
N VAL A 275 -4.11 -15.28 1.30
CA VAL A 275 -3.19 -14.58 0.37
C VAL A 275 -2.47 -15.57 -0.55
N TYR A 276 -1.97 -16.70 -0.02
CA TYR A 276 -1.35 -17.75 -0.82
C TYR A 276 -2.31 -18.32 -1.88
N ILE A 277 -3.56 -18.60 -1.50
CA ILE A 277 -4.58 -19.10 -2.43
C ILE A 277 -4.81 -18.08 -3.56
N ILE A 278 -4.97 -16.79 -3.23
CA ILE A 278 -5.15 -15.73 -4.22
C ILE A 278 -3.96 -15.72 -5.19
N ILE A 279 -2.74 -15.64 -4.68
CA ILE A 279 -1.53 -15.53 -5.49
C ILE A 279 -1.33 -16.78 -6.36
N LYS A 280 -1.60 -17.97 -5.83
CA LYS A 280 -1.44 -19.23 -6.56
C LYS A 280 -2.37 -19.35 -7.77
N HIS A 281 -3.61 -18.85 -7.66
CA HIS A 281 -4.63 -19.01 -8.68
C HIS A 281 -4.85 -17.78 -9.57
N GLN A 282 -3.98 -16.78 -9.45
CA GLN A 282 -4.04 -15.51 -10.20
C GLN A 282 -2.85 -15.31 -11.15
N ALA A 283 -2.14 -16.37 -11.49
CA ALA A 283 -1.18 -16.26 -12.58
C ALA A 283 -1.92 -15.79 -13.84
N VAL A 284 -1.53 -14.65 -14.39
CA VAL A 284 -1.93 -14.25 -15.75
C VAL A 284 -1.45 -15.40 -16.65
N SER A 285 -2.37 -16.13 -17.25
CA SER A 285 -2.02 -17.07 -18.30
C SER A 285 -1.33 -16.26 -19.38
N ALA A 286 -0.05 -16.53 -19.61
CA ALA A 286 0.71 -15.95 -20.72
C ALA A 286 0.25 -16.50 -22.09
N ASP A 287 -0.82 -17.30 -22.09
CA ASP A 287 -1.37 -17.96 -23.24
C ASP A 287 -2.88 -17.64 -23.35
N ASP A 288 -3.19 -16.45 -23.88
CA ASP A 288 -4.43 -16.15 -24.62
C ASP A 288 -4.19 -14.92 -25.54
#